data_b8b40e3dd350c3c5dcdd8ca45b52b096
#
_entry.id   b8b40e3dd350c3c5dcdd8ca45b52b096
#
_cell.length_a   1.000
_cell.length_b   1.000
_cell.length_c   1.000
_cell.angle_alpha   90.00
_cell.angle_beta   90.00
_cell.angle_gamma   90.00
#
_symmetry.space_group_name_H-M   'P 1'
#
loop_
_entity.id
_entity.type
_entity.pdbx_description
1 polymer ?
#
loop_
_entity_poly.entity_id
_entity_poly.type
_entity_poly.pdbx_seq_one_letter_code
_entity_poly.pdbx_strand_id
1 'polypeptide(L)'
;MSGLWDKRQKSEAVDSALTLKIPFNEPSVLERLSQKLEFYLEPLARDRRIVIVCVGTDRSTGDSLGPLVGTSLSREASPHFELYGTLEEPVHAMNLSETLQKINRPFRSPFVIAVDACLGQVSSVGCIQLGPGPVRPGAGVNKD
;
A
#
# COMPACT_ATOMS: atom_id res chain seq x y z
N MET A 1 0.39 30.46 21.10
CA MET A 1 1.53 29.78 20.50
C MET A 1 1.40 28.25 20.44
N SER A 2 0.26 27.78 20.76
CA SER A 2 -0.05 26.35 20.74
C SER A 2 -0.49 25.82 19.38
N GLY A 3 -0.79 26.70 18.41
CA GLY A 3 -1.48 26.31 17.19
C GLY A 3 -0.75 25.29 16.29
N LEU A 4 0.55 25.47 16.05
CA LEU A 4 1.33 24.56 15.21
C LEU A 4 1.62 23.23 15.91
N TRP A 5 1.88 23.29 17.19
CA TRP A 5 2.12 22.10 18.00
C TRP A 5 0.85 21.24 18.10
N ASP A 6 -0.28 21.86 18.39
CA ASP A 6 -1.56 21.17 18.50
C ASP A 6 -1.98 20.52 17.17
N LYS A 7 -1.76 21.21 16.05
CA LYS A 7 -2.06 20.67 14.72
C LYS A 7 -1.22 19.43 14.41
N ARG A 8 0.06 19.46 14.79
CA ARG A 8 0.94 18.31 14.57
C ARG A 8 0.50 17.12 15.41
N GLN A 9 0.21 17.34 16.69
CA GLN A 9 -0.26 16.26 17.56
C GLN A 9 -1.60 15.69 17.11
N LYS A 10 -2.53 16.52 16.64
CA LYS A 10 -3.79 16.06 16.09
C LYS A 10 -3.60 15.25 14.82
N SER A 11 -2.69 15.68 13.95
CA SER A 11 -2.37 14.94 12.73
C SER A 11 -1.77 13.57 13.05
N GLU A 12 -0.82 13.51 13.98
CA GLU A 12 -0.21 12.25 14.40
C GLU A 12 -1.23 11.31 15.04
N ALA A 13 -2.12 11.83 15.86
CA ALA A 13 -3.17 11.05 16.50
C ALA A 13 -4.18 10.51 15.47
N VAL A 14 -4.56 11.31 14.47
CA VAL A 14 -5.44 10.88 13.39
C VAL A 14 -4.76 9.81 12.55
N ASP A 15 -3.50 9.99 12.19
CA ASP A 15 -2.74 8.99 11.42
C ASP A 15 -2.60 7.68 12.18
N SER A 16 -2.34 7.75 13.49
CA SER A 16 -2.27 6.56 14.34
C SER A 16 -3.61 5.84 14.42
N ALA A 17 -4.72 6.59 14.54
CA ALA A 17 -6.07 6.01 14.59
C ALA A 17 -6.46 5.36 13.26
N LEU A 18 -5.97 5.89 12.12
CA LEU A 18 -6.26 5.37 10.79
C LEU A 18 -5.33 4.24 10.37
N THR A 19 -4.22 4.04 11.08
CA THR A 19 -3.22 3.04 10.73
C THR A 19 -3.36 1.80 11.60
N LEU A 20 -3.48 0.64 10.94
CA LEU A 20 -3.41 -0.66 11.58
C LEU A 20 -1.97 -1.18 11.47
N LYS A 21 -1.39 -1.60 12.60
CA LYS A 21 -0.11 -2.30 12.63
C LYS A 21 -0.31 -3.61 13.35
N ILE A 22 -0.04 -4.73 12.68
CA ILE A 22 -0.33 -6.05 13.21
C ILE A 22 0.77 -7.05 12.79
N PRO A 23 1.25 -7.91 13.70
CA PRO A 23 2.18 -8.97 13.33
C PRO A 23 1.54 -9.92 12.29
N PHE A 24 2.33 -10.35 11.32
CA PHE A 24 1.82 -11.22 10.25
C PHE A 24 1.32 -12.58 10.80
N ASN A 25 1.85 -13.04 11.91
CA ASN A 25 1.50 -14.31 12.52
C ASN A 25 0.41 -14.21 13.60
N GLU A 26 -0.18 -13.03 13.79
CA GLU A 26 -1.32 -12.87 14.68
C GLU A 26 -2.51 -13.68 14.15
N PRO A 27 -3.18 -14.53 14.95
CA PRO A 27 -4.29 -15.35 14.45
C PRO A 27 -5.42 -14.54 13.80
N SER A 28 -5.65 -13.31 14.26
CA SER A 28 -6.71 -12.45 13.73
C SER A 28 -6.26 -11.54 12.59
N VAL A 29 -5.05 -11.75 12.02
CA VAL A 29 -4.48 -10.81 11.04
C VAL A 29 -5.37 -10.65 9.81
N LEU A 30 -5.87 -11.73 9.26
CA LEU A 30 -6.69 -11.69 8.05
C LEU A 30 -7.99 -10.94 8.30
N GLU A 31 -8.67 -11.25 9.39
CA GLU A 31 -9.91 -10.58 9.77
C GLU A 31 -9.71 -9.08 9.98
N ARG A 32 -8.67 -8.72 10.72
CA ARG A 32 -8.41 -7.31 11.03
C ARG A 32 -7.99 -6.51 9.81
N LEU A 33 -7.18 -7.08 8.92
CA LEU A 33 -6.81 -6.43 7.66
C LEU A 33 -8.04 -6.26 6.76
N SER A 34 -8.88 -7.28 6.67
CA SER A 34 -10.10 -7.23 5.85
C SER A 34 -11.05 -6.14 6.36
N GLN A 35 -11.27 -6.06 7.65
CA GLN A 35 -12.12 -5.03 8.25
C GLN A 35 -11.57 -3.62 7.98
N LYS A 36 -10.26 -3.45 8.05
CA LYS A 36 -9.64 -2.15 7.80
C LYS A 36 -9.75 -1.75 6.34
N LEU A 37 -9.55 -2.69 5.43
CA LEU A 37 -9.73 -2.44 4.00
C LEU A 37 -11.19 -2.09 3.69
N GLU A 38 -12.15 -2.81 4.27
CA GLU A 38 -13.57 -2.50 4.11
C GLU A 38 -13.88 -1.07 4.57
N PHE A 39 -13.29 -0.64 5.67
CA PHE A 39 -13.47 0.72 6.18
C PHE A 39 -13.09 1.76 5.12
N TYR A 40 -12.01 1.55 4.37
CA TYR A 40 -11.59 2.47 3.32
C TYR A 40 -12.39 2.33 2.04
N LEU A 41 -12.86 1.13 1.72
CA LEU A 41 -13.54 0.85 0.45
C LEU A 41 -15.03 1.14 0.49
N GLU A 42 -15.67 0.99 1.65
CA GLU A 42 -17.12 1.15 1.80
C GLU A 42 -17.65 2.50 1.34
N PRO A 43 -16.99 3.66 1.66
CA PRO A 43 -17.49 4.96 1.22
C PRO A 43 -17.36 5.22 -0.27
N LEU A 44 -16.62 4.38 -1.01
CA LEU A 44 -16.36 4.63 -2.42
C LEU A 44 -17.62 4.38 -3.27
N ALA A 45 -17.79 5.19 -4.32
CA ALA A 45 -18.83 4.96 -5.31
C ALA A 45 -18.61 3.61 -6.01
N ARG A 46 -19.70 2.97 -6.42
CA ARG A 46 -19.64 1.63 -7.07
C ARG A 46 -18.80 1.62 -8.34
N ASP A 47 -18.79 2.73 -9.07
CA ASP A 47 -18.04 2.87 -10.32
C ASP A 47 -16.63 3.40 -10.11
N ARG A 48 -16.20 3.62 -8.86
CA ARG A 48 -14.85 4.09 -8.58
C ARG A 48 -13.84 3.03 -9.00
N ARG A 49 -12.88 3.45 -9.82
CA ARG A 49 -11.78 2.56 -10.21
C ARG A 49 -10.91 2.26 -8.99
N ILE A 50 -10.65 0.99 -8.75
CA ILE A 50 -9.71 0.54 -7.73
C ILE A 50 -8.49 -0.01 -8.45
N VAL A 51 -7.32 0.52 -8.12
CA VAL A 51 -6.05 0.10 -8.71
C VAL A 51 -5.13 -0.37 -7.59
N ILE A 52 -4.64 -1.58 -7.73
CA ILE A 52 -3.67 -2.15 -6.79
C ILE A 52 -2.29 -2.08 -7.45
N VAL A 53 -1.37 -1.38 -6.82
CA VAL A 53 0.01 -1.24 -7.30
C VAL A 53 0.93 -1.93 -6.30
N CYS A 54 1.52 -3.02 -6.73
CA CYS A 54 2.45 -3.82 -5.93
C CYS A 54 3.88 -3.47 -6.32
N VAL A 55 4.57 -2.76 -5.44
CA VAL A 55 5.88 -2.18 -5.73
C VAL A 55 6.98 -3.10 -5.23
N GLY A 56 8.00 -3.31 -6.04
CA GLY A 56 9.16 -4.07 -5.66
C GLY A 56 9.81 -4.84 -6.80
N THR A 57 10.82 -5.62 -6.47
CA THR A 57 11.55 -6.45 -7.43
C THR A 57 12.01 -7.74 -6.74
N ASP A 58 12.14 -8.81 -7.51
CA ASP A 58 12.67 -10.08 -7.02
C ASP A 58 14.21 -10.12 -6.98
N ARG A 59 14.87 -9.07 -7.44
CA ARG A 59 16.35 -8.96 -7.38
C ARG A 59 16.88 -8.86 -5.97
N SER A 60 16.04 -8.47 -5.04
CA SER A 60 16.38 -8.36 -3.62
C SER A 60 15.29 -9.02 -2.79
N THR A 61 15.68 -9.90 -1.88
CA THR A 61 14.73 -10.60 -1.00
C THR A 61 13.92 -9.60 -0.16
N GLY A 62 14.54 -8.52 0.29
CA GLY A 62 13.86 -7.50 1.10
C GLY A 62 12.86 -6.66 0.33
N ASP A 63 12.79 -6.80 -1.00
CA ASP A 63 11.98 -5.96 -1.87
C ASP A 63 11.00 -6.78 -2.71
N SER A 64 10.80 -8.05 -2.39
CA SER A 64 10.04 -8.97 -3.21
C SER A 64 8.56 -9.11 -2.80
N LEU A 65 8.15 -8.52 -1.69
CA LEU A 65 6.78 -8.66 -1.19
C LEU A 65 5.75 -8.20 -2.22
N GLY A 66 5.92 -7.00 -2.76
CA GLY A 66 5.01 -6.44 -3.76
C GLY A 66 4.79 -7.37 -4.95
N PRO A 67 5.85 -7.77 -5.67
CA PRO A 67 5.71 -8.68 -6.81
C PRO A 67 5.08 -10.01 -6.47
N LEU A 68 5.37 -10.57 -5.30
CA LEU A 68 4.77 -11.84 -4.86
C LEU A 68 3.26 -11.69 -4.62
N VAL A 69 2.86 -10.62 -3.95
CA VAL A 69 1.43 -10.32 -3.72
C VAL A 69 0.73 -10.10 -5.06
N GLY A 70 1.33 -9.30 -5.94
CA GLY A 70 0.77 -9.01 -7.26
C GLY A 70 0.59 -10.26 -8.10
N THR A 71 1.58 -11.14 -8.11
CA THR A 71 1.50 -12.41 -8.84
C THR A 71 0.39 -13.30 -8.27
N SER A 72 0.27 -13.35 -6.95
CA SER A 72 -0.80 -14.08 -6.29
C SER A 72 -2.18 -13.52 -6.65
N LEU A 73 -2.34 -12.21 -6.63
CA LEU A 73 -3.60 -11.55 -6.99
C LEU A 73 -3.94 -11.72 -8.46
N SER A 74 -2.94 -11.78 -9.35
CA SER A 74 -3.18 -11.94 -10.78
C SER A 74 -3.87 -13.26 -11.13
N ARG A 75 -3.73 -14.26 -10.26
CA ARG A 75 -4.39 -15.57 -10.43
C ARG A 75 -5.87 -15.53 -10.07
N GLU A 76 -6.29 -14.52 -9.32
CA GLU A 76 -7.67 -14.39 -8.85
C GLU A 76 -8.60 -13.69 -9.84
N ALA A 77 -8.09 -13.26 -10.97
CA ALA A 77 -8.81 -12.62 -12.09
C ALA A 77 -10.13 -11.96 -11.66
N SER A 78 -10.07 -10.75 -11.14
CA SER A 78 -11.26 -10.02 -10.69
C SER A 78 -11.52 -8.81 -11.57
N PRO A 79 -12.78 -8.58 -12.01
CA PRO A 79 -13.13 -7.35 -12.73
C PRO A 79 -13.23 -6.13 -11.82
N HIS A 80 -13.09 -6.30 -10.51
CA HIS A 80 -13.32 -5.24 -9.54
C HIS A 80 -12.11 -4.36 -9.31
N PHE A 81 -10.92 -4.78 -9.74
CA PHE A 81 -9.72 -3.97 -9.60
C PHE A 81 -8.76 -4.15 -10.77
N GLU A 82 -7.94 -3.13 -11.00
CA GLU A 82 -6.81 -3.17 -11.92
C GLU A 82 -5.55 -3.47 -11.11
N LEU A 83 -4.65 -4.25 -11.66
CA LEU A 83 -3.44 -4.71 -10.96
C LEU A 83 -2.19 -4.34 -11.74
N TYR A 84 -1.22 -3.77 -11.03
CA TYR A 84 0.11 -3.45 -11.56
C TYR A 84 1.16 -3.98 -10.58
N GLY A 85 2.20 -4.59 -11.12
CA GLY A 85 3.31 -5.09 -10.32
C GLY A 85 3.20 -6.57 -10.01
N THR A 86 3.86 -7.40 -10.83
CA THR A 86 3.96 -8.84 -10.65
C THR A 86 5.43 -9.23 -10.79
N LEU A 87 5.74 -10.51 -10.58
CA LEU A 87 7.09 -11.01 -10.83
C LEU A 87 7.48 -10.88 -12.31
N GLU A 88 6.52 -11.07 -13.22
CA GLU A 88 6.76 -10.96 -14.66
C GLU A 88 6.85 -9.52 -15.14
N GLU A 89 6.00 -8.65 -14.60
CA GLU A 89 5.94 -7.23 -14.94
C GLU A 89 6.04 -6.38 -13.68
N PRO A 90 7.24 -6.26 -13.10
CA PRO A 90 7.40 -5.55 -11.83
C PRO A 90 7.26 -4.04 -11.96
N VAL A 91 6.73 -3.42 -10.91
CA VAL A 91 6.73 -1.97 -10.73
C VAL A 91 7.74 -1.64 -9.64
N HIS A 92 8.73 -0.84 -9.98
CA HIS A 92 9.79 -0.45 -9.08
C HIS A 92 10.06 1.05 -9.21
N ALA A 93 11.00 1.57 -8.43
CA ALA A 93 11.27 3.01 -8.37
C ALA A 93 11.57 3.61 -9.75
N MET A 94 12.20 2.84 -10.65
CA MET A 94 12.61 3.35 -11.96
C MET A 94 11.45 3.48 -12.96
N ASN A 95 10.40 2.66 -12.84
CA ASN A 95 9.27 2.70 -13.78
C ASN A 95 7.96 3.15 -13.12
N LEU A 96 7.98 3.52 -11.85
CA LEU A 96 6.78 3.91 -11.11
C LEU A 96 6.10 5.14 -11.74
N SER A 97 6.87 6.15 -12.11
CA SER A 97 6.34 7.37 -12.70
C SER A 97 5.57 7.08 -13.99
N GLU A 98 6.15 6.24 -14.85
CA GLU A 98 5.52 5.80 -16.09
C GLU A 98 4.24 5.01 -15.83
N THR A 99 4.28 4.12 -14.83
CA THR A 99 3.12 3.33 -14.43
C THR A 99 2.00 4.23 -13.93
N LEU A 100 2.32 5.23 -13.10
CA LEU A 100 1.33 6.17 -12.59
C LEU A 100 0.69 7.00 -13.71
N GLN A 101 1.45 7.35 -14.75
CA GLN A 101 0.89 8.03 -15.91
C GLN A 101 -0.13 7.19 -16.64
N LYS A 102 0.09 5.87 -16.73
CA LYS A 102 -0.87 4.95 -17.32
C LYS A 102 -2.13 4.83 -16.48
N ILE A 103 -2.00 4.89 -15.16
CA ILE A 103 -3.10 4.74 -14.21
C ILE A 103 -3.95 6.01 -14.17
N ASN A 104 -3.32 7.18 -14.16
CA ASN A 104 -3.99 8.48 -14.04
C ASN A 104 -4.61 8.87 -15.36
N ARG A 105 -5.94 8.78 -15.43
CA ARG A 105 -6.72 9.24 -16.59
C ARG A 105 -7.44 10.52 -16.21
N PRO A 106 -7.56 11.50 -17.15
CA PRO A 106 -8.04 12.85 -16.81
C PRO A 106 -9.39 12.92 -16.11
N PHE A 107 -10.29 11.98 -16.37
CA PHE A 107 -11.67 12.06 -15.87
C PHE A 107 -12.03 10.98 -14.86
N ARG A 108 -11.08 10.13 -14.46
CA ARG A 108 -11.34 9.05 -13.53
C ARG A 108 -10.17 8.86 -12.58
N SER A 109 -10.19 9.65 -11.51
CA SER A 109 -9.22 9.50 -10.43
C SER A 109 -9.42 8.15 -9.74
N PRO A 110 -8.45 7.24 -9.78
CA PRO A 110 -8.61 5.94 -9.15
C PRO A 110 -8.39 6.03 -7.64
N PHE A 111 -8.96 5.05 -6.93
CA PHE A 111 -8.55 4.76 -5.57
C PHE A 111 -7.38 3.77 -5.65
N VAL A 112 -6.22 4.16 -5.13
CA VAL A 112 -5.01 3.36 -5.27
C VAL A 112 -4.69 2.68 -3.95
N ILE A 113 -4.50 1.37 -4.01
CA ILE A 113 -3.95 0.57 -2.91
C ILE A 113 -2.52 0.20 -3.30
N ALA A 114 -1.55 0.69 -2.54
CA ALA A 114 -0.15 0.39 -2.79
C ALA A 114 0.34 -0.66 -1.80
N VAL A 115 1.05 -1.65 -2.32
CA VAL A 115 1.68 -2.72 -1.53
C VAL A 115 3.18 -2.63 -1.73
N ASP A 116 3.92 -2.48 -0.63
CA ASP A 116 5.37 -2.34 -0.68
C ASP A 116 5.98 -2.89 0.60
N ALA A 117 7.16 -3.47 0.48
CA ALA A 117 7.98 -3.81 1.63
C ALA A 117 8.69 -2.55 2.11
N CYS A 118 8.82 -2.39 3.42
CA CYS A 118 9.55 -1.26 3.96
C CYS A 118 10.48 -1.69 5.09
N LEU A 119 11.59 -0.99 5.23
CA LEU A 119 12.45 -1.14 6.39
C LEU A 119 11.80 -0.39 7.55
N GLY A 120 11.44 -1.14 8.58
CA GLY A 120 10.94 -0.59 9.81
C GLY A 120 11.98 -0.67 10.91
N GLN A 121 11.63 -0.18 12.08
CA GLN A 121 12.39 -0.46 13.29
C GLN A 121 12.36 -1.96 13.58
N VAL A 122 13.34 -2.44 14.36
CA VAL A 122 13.42 -3.86 14.73
C VAL A 122 12.10 -4.34 15.33
N SER A 123 11.45 -3.51 16.13
CA SER A 123 10.15 -3.81 16.73
C SER A 123 9.01 -3.96 15.73
N SER A 124 9.21 -3.50 14.49
CA SER A 124 8.20 -3.57 13.41
C SER A 124 8.45 -4.69 12.42
N VAL A 125 9.58 -5.40 12.54
CA VAL A 125 9.89 -6.52 11.64
C VAL A 125 8.82 -7.60 11.80
N GLY A 126 8.30 -8.08 10.67
CA GLY A 126 7.21 -9.05 10.67
C GLY A 126 5.82 -8.47 10.90
N CYS A 127 5.69 -7.15 10.94
CA CYS A 127 4.40 -6.49 11.04
C CYS A 127 3.91 -6.02 9.69
N ILE A 128 2.59 -6.07 9.51
CA ILE A 128 1.90 -5.47 8.37
C ILE A 128 1.32 -4.15 8.84
N GLN A 129 1.56 -3.10 8.09
CA GLN A 129 0.97 -1.79 8.35
C GLN A 129 0.02 -1.43 7.22
N LEU A 130 -1.19 -1.03 7.57
CA LEU A 130 -2.21 -0.57 6.63
C LEU A 130 -2.72 0.78 7.08
N GLY A 131 -2.61 1.78 6.23
CA GLY A 131 -3.07 3.12 6.55
C GLY A 131 -3.02 4.02 5.34
N PRO A 132 -3.43 5.30 5.51
CA PRO A 132 -3.36 6.25 4.41
C PRO A 132 -1.90 6.53 4.02
N GLY A 133 -1.67 6.65 2.71
CA GLY A 133 -0.35 6.89 2.17
C GLY A 133 -0.05 8.34 2.00
N PRO A 134 1.14 8.70 1.50
CA PRO A 134 1.81 8.03 0.39
C PRO A 134 2.75 6.88 0.78
N VAL A 135 2.96 5.97 -0.16
CA VAL A 135 4.01 4.96 -0.10
C VAL A 135 5.20 5.47 -0.92
N ARG A 136 6.39 5.38 -0.35
CA ARG A 136 7.63 5.82 -1.02
C ARG A 136 8.43 4.60 -1.47
N PRO A 137 8.45 4.31 -2.79
CA PRO A 137 9.22 3.19 -3.30
C PRO A 137 10.71 3.36 -2.99
N GLY A 138 11.36 2.26 -2.64
CA GLY A 138 12.77 2.27 -2.28
C GLY A 138 13.06 2.58 -0.82
N ALA A 139 12.05 2.91 -0.01
CA ALA A 139 12.24 3.11 1.43
C ALA A 139 12.75 1.84 2.12
N GLY A 140 12.39 0.66 1.58
CA GLY A 140 12.83 -0.63 2.11
C GLY A 140 14.30 -0.94 1.86
N VAL A 141 14.97 -0.23 0.96
CA VAL A 141 16.40 -0.43 0.63
C VAL A 141 17.26 0.78 0.97
N ASN A 142 16.74 1.69 1.78
CA ASN A 142 17.44 2.85 2.32
C ASN A 142 18.13 3.68 1.22
N LYS A 143 17.40 3.98 0.16
CA LYS A 143 17.87 4.88 -0.89
C LYS A 143 17.27 6.26 -0.67
N ASP A 144 18.09 7.16 -0.29
CA ASP A 144 17.72 8.58 -0.23
C ASP A 144 18.11 9.30 -1.51
#